data_ffbf67ec5394442254048116c139efdb
#
_entry.id   ffbf67ec5394442254048116c139efdb
#
_cell.length_a   1.000
_cell.length_b   1.000
_cell.length_c   1.000
_cell.angle_alpha   90.00
_cell.angle_beta   90.00
_cell.angle_gamma   90.00
#
_symmetry.space_group_name_H-M   'P 1'
#
loop_
_entity.id
_entity.type
_entity.pdbx_description
1 polymer ?
#
loop_
_entity_poly.entity_id
_entity_poly.type
_entity_poly.pdbx_seq_one_letter_code
_entity_poly.pdbx_strand_id
1 'polypeptide(L)'
;FFKYLEYEDLENLQFKFNDPNKDNSTGIYSSNLKEPIYFYLPKSEILEVYQDDFGINKITYRVDMEQHPELIQFCDNLDSLCINLAYVNSKKWFGKEINSDVLIKYMNSVYNICEDEDMITIDIDINDMSYLDKLSDYNNNDNMNLLITISSIEFFKQTFRIKLELNSILEGM
;
A
#
# COMPACT_ATOMS: atom_id res chain seq x y z
N PHE A 1 -13.09 16.73 2.30
CA PHE A 1 -12.68 16.34 3.65
C PHE A 1 -12.70 14.80 3.76
N PHE A 2 -11.53 14.20 3.96
CA PHE A 2 -11.41 12.74 4.00
C PHE A 2 -10.98 12.30 5.40
N LYS A 3 -11.66 11.28 5.91
CA LYS A 3 -11.32 10.66 7.20
C LYS A 3 -10.68 9.30 6.96
N TYR A 4 -9.51 9.10 7.52
CA TYR A 4 -8.86 7.79 7.50
C TYR A 4 -9.42 6.88 8.58
N LEU A 5 -9.50 5.59 8.27
CA LEU A 5 -9.92 4.59 9.26
C LEU A 5 -8.85 4.45 10.34
N GLU A 6 -9.28 4.36 11.59
CA GLU A 6 -8.39 4.06 12.70
C GLU A 6 -8.13 2.55 12.78
N TYR A 7 -7.12 2.15 13.56
CA TYR A 7 -6.77 0.73 13.68
C TYR A 7 -7.95 -0.13 14.14
N GLU A 8 -8.74 0.34 15.10
CA GLU A 8 -9.92 -0.37 15.58
C GLU A 8 -10.96 -0.57 14.47
N ASP A 9 -11.14 0.42 13.62
CA ASP A 9 -12.02 0.30 12.45
C ASP A 9 -11.50 -0.75 11.48
N LEU A 10 -10.18 -0.80 11.28
CA LEU A 10 -9.54 -1.79 10.41
C LEU A 10 -9.68 -3.20 10.97
N GLU A 11 -9.54 -3.40 12.28
CA GLU A 11 -9.72 -4.70 12.92
C GLU A 11 -11.17 -5.19 12.84
N ASN A 12 -12.13 -4.28 12.98
CA ASN A 12 -13.56 -4.61 12.97
C ASN A 12 -14.10 -4.85 11.57
N LEU A 13 -13.45 -4.34 10.54
CA LEU A 13 -13.75 -4.74 9.18
C LEU A 13 -13.42 -6.23 9.07
N GLN A 14 -14.38 -7.05 8.68
CA GLN A 14 -14.17 -8.49 8.60
C GLN A 14 -13.23 -8.84 7.45
N PHE A 15 -11.93 -8.65 7.68
CA PHE A 15 -10.90 -9.00 6.72
C PHE A 15 -10.67 -10.50 6.75
N LYS A 16 -11.16 -11.19 5.74
CA LYS A 16 -10.80 -12.58 5.51
C LYS A 16 -9.88 -12.62 4.30
N PHE A 17 -8.60 -12.77 4.55
CA PHE A 17 -7.67 -13.05 3.49
C PHE A 17 -7.88 -14.50 3.03
N ASN A 18 -7.91 -14.70 1.72
CA ASN A 18 -7.86 -16.02 1.13
C ASN A 18 -6.45 -16.60 1.31
N ASP A 19 -6.30 -17.90 1.11
CA ASP A 19 -4.97 -18.50 1.08
C ASP A 19 -4.13 -17.89 -0.05
N PRO A 20 -2.81 -17.73 0.16
CA PRO A 20 -1.95 -17.15 -0.88
C PRO A 20 -1.98 -17.95 -2.18
N ASN A 21 -2.17 -17.26 -3.27
CA ASN A 21 -2.11 -17.81 -4.62
C ASN A 21 -0.87 -17.30 -5.32
N LYS A 22 -0.16 -18.19 -6.03
CA LYS A 22 1.04 -17.83 -6.78
C LYS A 22 0.67 -17.23 -8.13
N ASP A 23 1.20 -16.05 -8.42
CA ASP A 23 1.22 -15.51 -9.77
C ASP A 23 2.36 -16.18 -10.54
N ASN A 24 2.01 -16.97 -11.55
CA ASN A 24 2.97 -17.75 -12.33
C ASN A 24 3.91 -16.88 -13.18
N SER A 25 3.51 -15.64 -13.51
CA SER A 25 4.34 -14.76 -14.34
C SER A 25 5.43 -14.04 -13.56
N THR A 26 5.17 -13.71 -12.28
CA THR A 26 6.07 -12.91 -11.44
C THR A 26 6.71 -13.70 -10.30
N GLY A 27 6.17 -14.87 -9.97
CA GLY A 27 6.59 -15.62 -8.79
C GLY A 27 6.11 -15.04 -7.47
N ILE A 28 5.19 -14.10 -7.52
CA ILE A 28 4.59 -13.47 -6.34
C ILE A 28 3.39 -14.28 -5.86
N TYR A 29 3.32 -14.50 -4.56
CA TYR A 29 2.13 -15.04 -3.93
C TYR A 29 1.30 -13.88 -3.40
N SER A 30 -0.03 -14.00 -3.49
CA SER A 30 -0.92 -12.98 -2.94
C SER A 30 -2.08 -13.60 -2.17
N SER A 31 -2.48 -12.91 -1.10
CA SER A 31 -3.68 -13.24 -0.34
C SER A 31 -4.63 -12.05 -0.45
N ASN A 32 -5.79 -12.26 -1.05
CA ASN A 32 -6.74 -11.19 -1.32
C ASN A 32 -7.65 -10.93 -0.12
N LEU A 33 -7.93 -9.66 0.12
CA LEU A 33 -9.01 -9.25 1.00
C LEU A 33 -10.35 -9.68 0.41
N LYS A 34 -11.28 -10.08 1.26
CA LYS A 34 -12.64 -10.38 0.83
C LYS A 34 -13.35 -9.12 0.34
N GLU A 35 -13.12 -8.00 1.02
CA GLU A 35 -13.64 -6.70 0.66
C GLU A 35 -12.48 -5.69 0.62
N PRO A 36 -12.23 -5.01 -0.49
CA PRO A 36 -11.15 -4.05 -0.59
C PRO A 36 -11.39 -2.82 0.29
N ILE A 37 -10.30 -2.22 0.74
CA ILE A 37 -10.32 -0.95 1.46
C ILE A 37 -9.98 0.15 0.48
N TYR A 38 -10.66 1.29 0.60
CA TYR A 38 -10.41 2.48 -0.21
C TYR A 38 -10.01 3.63 0.70
N PHE A 39 -9.04 4.41 0.26
CA PHE A 39 -8.68 5.66 0.92
C PHE A 39 -8.15 6.67 -0.08
N TYR A 40 -8.23 7.96 0.29
CA TYR A 40 -7.74 9.03 -0.56
C TYR A 40 -6.36 9.46 -0.11
N LEU A 41 -5.50 9.76 -1.08
CA LEU A 41 -4.26 10.46 -0.82
C LEU A 41 -4.46 11.95 -1.09
N PRO A 42 -4.00 12.82 -0.16
CA PRO A 42 -4.08 14.25 -0.39
C PRO A 42 -3.19 14.68 -1.55
N LYS A 43 -3.44 15.89 -2.07
CA LYS A 43 -2.58 16.48 -3.08
C LYS A 43 -1.14 16.53 -2.54
N SER A 44 -0.21 15.99 -3.31
CA SER A 44 1.20 15.98 -2.96
C SER A 44 2.04 15.90 -4.23
N GLU A 45 3.34 15.87 -4.07
CA GLU A 45 4.28 15.76 -5.17
C GLU A 45 4.38 14.31 -5.63
N ILE A 46 4.10 14.05 -6.89
CA ILE A 46 4.39 12.76 -7.53
C ILE A 46 5.82 12.85 -8.05
N LEU A 47 6.72 12.06 -7.46
CA LEU A 47 8.14 12.10 -7.80
C LEU A 47 8.46 11.39 -9.10
N GLU A 48 7.87 10.20 -9.30
CA GLU A 48 8.27 9.34 -10.38
C GLU A 48 7.15 8.37 -10.76
N VAL A 49 6.98 8.17 -12.05
CA VAL A 49 6.19 7.08 -12.62
C VAL A 49 7.21 6.15 -13.29
N TYR A 50 7.25 4.90 -12.89
CA TYR A 50 8.25 3.95 -13.36
C TYR A 50 7.70 2.53 -13.49
N GLN A 51 8.46 1.67 -14.15
CA GLN A 51 8.16 0.24 -14.24
C GLN A 51 9.19 -0.55 -13.44
N ASP A 52 8.73 -1.45 -12.57
CA ASP A 52 9.64 -2.27 -11.77
C ASP A 52 10.21 -3.46 -12.57
N ASP A 53 11.04 -4.28 -11.91
CA ASP A 53 11.70 -5.43 -12.54
C ASP A 53 10.71 -6.51 -13.01
N PHE A 54 9.48 -6.50 -12.52
CA PHE A 54 8.41 -7.43 -12.91
C PHE A 54 7.51 -6.88 -14.01
N GLY A 55 7.79 -5.69 -14.53
CA GLY A 55 6.97 -5.04 -15.54
C GLY A 55 5.73 -4.33 -14.99
N ILE A 56 5.63 -4.15 -13.69
CA ILE A 56 4.51 -3.46 -13.05
C ILE A 56 4.78 -1.95 -13.03
N ASN A 57 3.83 -1.17 -13.53
CA ASN A 57 3.91 0.28 -13.48
C ASN A 57 3.60 0.77 -12.07
N LYS A 58 4.39 1.71 -11.56
CA LYS A 58 4.28 2.24 -10.21
C LYS A 58 4.43 3.74 -10.16
N ILE A 59 3.85 4.33 -9.12
CA ILE A 59 4.05 5.73 -8.75
C ILE A 59 4.81 5.76 -7.44
N THR A 60 5.85 6.60 -7.35
CA THR A 60 6.40 7.00 -6.06
C THR A 60 5.75 8.32 -5.66
N TYR A 61 4.95 8.28 -4.59
CA TYR A 61 4.18 9.40 -4.08
C TYR A 61 4.86 9.96 -2.84
N ARG A 62 5.16 11.26 -2.86
CA ARG A 62 5.86 11.92 -1.76
C ARG A 62 4.90 12.78 -0.94
N VAL A 63 5.00 12.68 0.37
CA VAL A 63 4.14 13.45 1.28
C VAL A 63 4.93 13.97 2.48
N ASP A 64 4.57 15.18 2.93
CA ASP A 64 5.13 15.81 4.11
C ASP A 64 4.45 15.26 5.37
N MET A 65 5.25 14.69 6.27
CA MET A 65 4.77 14.09 7.52
C MET A 65 4.10 15.10 8.44
N GLU A 66 4.61 16.33 8.48
CA GLU A 66 4.08 17.37 9.37
C GLU A 66 2.71 17.87 8.91
N GLN A 67 2.47 17.91 7.59
CA GLN A 67 1.21 18.38 7.03
C GLN A 67 0.12 17.31 7.05
N HIS A 68 0.50 16.03 7.09
CA HIS A 68 -0.44 14.92 6.99
C HIS A 68 -0.20 13.84 8.06
N PRO A 69 -0.25 14.21 9.36
CA PRO A 69 -0.01 13.22 10.42
C PRO A 69 -1.05 12.09 10.45
N GLU A 70 -2.28 12.35 10.02
CA GLU A 70 -3.34 11.33 9.96
C GLU A 70 -3.03 10.25 8.93
N LEU A 71 -2.42 10.63 7.81
CA LEU A 71 -2.01 9.67 6.78
C LEU A 71 -0.90 8.76 7.31
N ILE A 72 0.07 9.33 8.02
CA ILE A 72 1.15 8.54 8.60
C ILE A 72 0.60 7.56 9.64
N GLN A 73 -0.31 8.02 10.50
CA GLN A 73 -0.96 7.15 11.47
C GLN A 73 -1.73 6.02 10.79
N PHE A 74 -2.43 6.32 9.70
CA PHE A 74 -3.14 5.32 8.91
C PHE A 74 -2.17 4.28 8.33
N CYS A 75 -1.04 4.72 7.77
CA CYS A 75 -0.01 3.82 7.25
C CYS A 75 0.57 2.92 8.34
N ASP A 76 0.85 3.47 9.52
CA ASP A 76 1.31 2.70 10.67
C ASP A 76 0.26 1.66 11.11
N ASN A 77 -1.00 2.02 11.08
CA ASN A 77 -2.11 1.11 11.39
C ASN A 77 -2.19 -0.03 10.37
N LEU A 78 -1.98 0.27 9.09
CA LEU A 78 -1.94 -0.76 8.04
C LEU A 78 -0.77 -1.73 8.26
N ASP A 79 0.40 -1.22 8.59
CA ASP A 79 1.57 -2.06 8.87
C ASP A 79 1.31 -2.97 10.08
N SER A 80 0.73 -2.42 11.13
CA SER A 80 0.36 -3.18 12.34
C SER A 80 -0.67 -4.26 12.04
N LEU A 81 -1.67 -3.94 11.22
CA LEU A 81 -2.66 -4.91 10.77
C LEU A 81 -2.00 -6.04 9.98
N CYS A 82 -1.08 -5.70 9.08
CA CYS A 82 -0.35 -6.68 8.26
C CYS A 82 0.44 -7.65 9.15
N ILE A 83 1.15 -7.14 10.14
CA ILE A 83 1.90 -7.98 11.10
C ILE A 83 0.96 -8.89 11.89
N ASN A 84 -0.16 -8.37 12.40
CA ASN A 84 -1.12 -9.16 13.15
C ASN A 84 -1.72 -10.29 12.30
N LEU A 85 -2.09 -9.99 11.07
CA LEU A 85 -2.63 -10.99 10.15
C LEU A 85 -1.59 -12.06 9.83
N ALA A 86 -0.35 -11.66 9.60
CA ALA A 86 0.74 -12.59 9.35
C ALA A 86 1.02 -13.46 10.58
N TYR A 87 0.96 -12.89 11.78
CA TYR A 87 1.15 -13.62 13.03
C TYR A 87 0.05 -14.69 13.24
N VAL A 88 -1.21 -14.30 13.11
CA VAL A 88 -2.35 -15.20 13.30
C VAL A 88 -2.36 -16.32 12.25
N ASN A 89 -1.93 -16.01 11.02
CA ASN A 89 -1.93 -16.96 9.91
C ASN A 89 -0.54 -17.54 9.60
N SER A 90 0.44 -17.37 10.49
CA SER A 90 1.83 -17.70 10.16
C SER A 90 2.03 -19.15 9.77
N LYS A 91 1.40 -20.09 10.49
CA LYS A 91 1.47 -21.50 10.16
C LYS A 91 0.88 -21.82 8.79
N LYS A 92 -0.23 -21.16 8.44
CA LYS A 92 -0.92 -21.36 7.17
C LYS A 92 -0.17 -20.72 6.02
N TRP A 93 0.36 -19.49 6.22
CA TRP A 93 1.02 -18.73 5.17
C TRP A 93 2.48 -19.11 4.99
N PHE A 94 3.18 -19.46 6.06
CA PHE A 94 4.62 -19.71 6.06
C PHE A 94 5.01 -21.14 6.42
N GLY A 95 4.03 -21.97 6.75
CA GLY A 95 4.26 -23.38 7.11
C GLY A 95 4.70 -23.62 8.55
N LYS A 96 4.87 -22.60 9.36
CA LYS A 96 5.27 -22.69 10.76
C LYS A 96 4.80 -21.47 11.54
N GLU A 97 4.68 -21.60 12.87
CA GLU A 97 4.41 -20.45 13.72
C GLU A 97 5.63 -19.55 13.80
N ILE A 98 5.42 -18.25 13.57
CA ILE A 98 6.49 -17.24 13.58
C ILE A 98 6.11 -16.11 14.52
N ASN A 99 7.05 -15.71 15.38
CA ASN A 99 6.85 -14.60 16.31
C ASN A 99 6.75 -13.26 15.59
N SER A 100 6.00 -12.33 16.17
CA SER A 100 5.82 -10.98 15.63
C SER A 100 7.16 -10.26 15.43
N ASP A 101 8.11 -10.43 16.34
CA ASP A 101 9.44 -9.81 16.24
C ASP A 101 10.20 -10.27 15.00
N VAL A 102 10.01 -11.51 14.58
CA VAL A 102 10.60 -12.06 13.36
C VAL A 102 9.85 -11.55 12.14
N LEU A 103 8.52 -11.52 12.20
CA LEU A 103 7.67 -11.06 11.09
C LEU A 103 7.96 -9.60 10.72
N ILE A 104 8.19 -8.73 11.71
CA ILE A 104 8.54 -7.32 11.49
C ILE A 104 9.77 -7.18 10.60
N LYS A 105 10.74 -8.08 10.72
CA LYS A 105 11.98 -8.03 9.92
C LYS A 105 11.75 -8.36 8.45
N TYR A 106 10.69 -9.10 8.14
CA TYR A 106 10.40 -9.54 6.77
C TYR A 106 9.26 -8.76 6.12
N MET A 107 8.57 -7.91 6.89
CA MET A 107 7.53 -7.04 6.34
C MET A 107 8.14 -5.80 5.71
N ASN A 108 7.71 -5.47 4.51
CA ASN A 108 7.98 -4.18 3.90
C ASN A 108 6.84 -3.22 4.28
N SER A 109 7.19 -2.10 4.91
CA SER A 109 6.23 -1.06 5.27
C SER A 109 5.55 -0.47 4.03
N VAL A 110 4.33 0.04 4.20
CA VAL A 110 3.61 0.75 3.14
C VAL A 110 4.27 2.07 2.77
N TYR A 111 5.18 2.59 3.60
CA TYR A 111 5.90 3.82 3.30
C TYR A 111 7.39 3.71 3.64
N ASN A 112 8.19 4.58 3.02
CA ASN A 112 9.61 4.73 3.29
C ASN A 112 9.90 6.14 3.77
N ILE A 113 10.78 6.28 4.76
CA ILE A 113 11.22 7.58 5.26
C ILE A 113 12.33 8.08 4.35
N CYS A 114 12.18 9.31 3.84
CA CYS A 114 13.22 9.95 3.02
C CYS A 114 14.38 10.43 3.90
N GLU A 115 15.55 10.59 3.27
CA GLU A 115 16.72 11.20 3.95
C GLU A 115 16.42 12.61 4.46
N ASP A 116 15.54 13.34 3.78
CA ASP A 116 14.94 14.60 4.25
C ASP A 116 13.88 14.25 5.30
N GLU A 117 14.26 14.19 6.53
CA GLU A 117 13.57 13.63 7.71
C GLU A 117 12.06 13.87 7.83
N ASP A 118 11.52 14.91 7.18
CA ASP A 118 10.10 15.28 7.27
C ASP A 118 9.25 14.73 6.15
N MET A 119 9.82 13.92 5.26
CA MET A 119 9.14 13.41 4.08
C MET A 119 9.11 11.88 4.06
N ILE A 120 8.01 11.33 3.58
CA ILE A 120 7.91 9.90 3.30
C ILE A 120 7.54 9.70 1.82
N THR A 121 7.83 8.51 1.33
CA THR A 121 7.37 8.06 0.02
C THR A 121 6.49 6.83 0.16
N ILE A 122 5.48 6.75 -0.71
CA ILE A 122 4.57 5.61 -0.79
C ILE A 122 4.59 5.12 -2.24
N ASP A 123 4.85 3.83 -2.43
CA ASP A 123 4.83 3.20 -3.74
C ASP A 123 3.45 2.62 -4.02
N ILE A 124 2.89 2.96 -5.18
CA ILE A 124 1.53 2.61 -5.57
C ILE A 124 1.57 1.95 -6.94
N ASP A 125 0.95 0.78 -7.08
CA ASP A 125 0.85 0.06 -8.34
C ASP A 125 -0.21 0.69 -9.25
N ILE A 126 0.07 0.77 -10.54
CA ILE A 126 -0.85 1.26 -11.55
C ILE A 126 -1.26 0.08 -12.42
N ASN A 127 -2.52 -0.32 -12.34
CA ASN A 127 -3.06 -1.42 -13.16
C ASN A 127 -3.75 -0.93 -14.43
N ASP A 128 -4.31 0.28 -14.40
CA ASP A 128 -4.98 0.86 -15.56
C ASP A 128 -4.02 1.78 -16.31
N MET A 129 -3.66 1.38 -17.52
CA MET A 129 -2.70 2.10 -18.37
C MET A 129 -3.18 3.50 -18.75
N SER A 130 -4.49 3.76 -18.73
CA SER A 130 -5.03 5.09 -19.04
C SER A 130 -4.57 6.17 -18.04
N TYR A 131 -4.21 5.77 -16.81
CA TYR A 131 -3.71 6.71 -15.81
C TYR A 131 -2.27 7.11 -16.04
N LEU A 132 -1.48 6.34 -16.79
CA LEU A 132 -0.08 6.68 -17.07
C LEU A 132 0.03 8.01 -17.81
N ASP A 133 -0.81 8.24 -18.81
CA ASP A 133 -0.80 9.47 -19.59
C ASP A 133 -1.17 10.67 -18.71
N LYS A 134 -2.18 10.52 -17.86
CA LYS A 134 -2.58 11.59 -16.94
C LYS A 134 -1.48 11.92 -15.94
N LEU A 135 -0.80 10.91 -15.43
CA LEU A 135 0.27 11.10 -14.44
C LEU A 135 1.54 11.67 -15.07
N SER A 136 1.83 11.30 -16.31
CA SER A 136 2.98 11.86 -17.06
C SER A 136 2.84 13.37 -17.30
N ASP A 137 1.60 13.82 -17.46
CA ASP A 137 1.28 15.23 -17.64
C ASP A 137 1.02 15.97 -16.31
N TYR A 138 1.23 15.29 -15.18
CA TYR A 138 0.99 15.86 -13.85
C TYR A 138 1.86 17.10 -13.62
N ASN A 139 1.18 18.17 -13.18
CA ASN A 139 1.81 19.39 -12.76
C ASN A 139 1.49 19.63 -11.29
N ASN A 140 2.46 20.09 -10.48
CA ASN A 140 2.28 20.38 -9.06
C ASN A 140 1.14 21.37 -8.76
N ASN A 141 0.71 22.13 -9.77
CA ASN A 141 -0.43 23.04 -9.65
C ASN A 141 -1.78 22.35 -9.91
N ASP A 142 -1.77 21.12 -10.40
CA ASP A 142 -3.00 20.39 -10.68
C ASP A 142 -3.66 19.96 -9.38
N ASN A 143 -4.97 20.13 -9.32
CA ASN A 143 -5.77 19.76 -8.15
C ASN A 143 -6.27 18.31 -8.29
N MET A 144 -5.37 17.36 -8.07
CA MET A 144 -5.68 15.94 -8.17
C MET A 144 -5.59 15.25 -6.82
N ASN A 145 -6.56 14.41 -6.54
CA ASN A 145 -6.52 13.48 -5.41
C ASN A 145 -6.49 12.05 -5.96
N LEU A 146 -5.72 11.20 -5.32
CA LEU A 146 -5.63 9.79 -5.72
C LEU A 146 -6.52 8.95 -4.81
N LEU A 147 -7.38 8.13 -5.40
CA LEU A 147 -8.12 7.12 -4.68
C LEU A 147 -7.34 5.81 -4.75
N ILE A 148 -6.96 5.29 -3.61
CA ILE A 148 -6.13 4.10 -3.47
C ILE A 148 -6.97 2.93 -2.97
N THR A 149 -6.71 1.75 -3.52
CA THR A 149 -7.33 0.50 -3.10
C THR A 149 -6.30 -0.39 -2.44
N ILE A 150 -6.67 -0.98 -1.31
CA ILE A 150 -5.95 -2.09 -0.68
C ILE A 150 -6.79 -3.34 -0.89
N SER A 151 -6.27 -4.29 -1.66
CA SER A 151 -7.00 -5.52 -1.99
C SER A 151 -6.28 -6.79 -1.61
N SER A 152 -4.98 -6.72 -1.32
CA SER A 152 -4.19 -7.92 -1.07
C SER A 152 -2.95 -7.66 -0.23
N ILE A 153 -2.41 -8.75 0.33
CA ILE A 153 -1.05 -8.84 0.83
C ILE A 153 -0.25 -9.66 -0.18
N GLU A 154 0.91 -9.16 -0.57
CA GLU A 154 1.82 -9.84 -1.48
C GLU A 154 2.96 -10.50 -0.71
N PHE A 155 3.37 -11.69 -1.16
CA PHE A 155 4.50 -12.44 -0.63
C PHE A 155 5.48 -12.69 -1.77
N PHE A 156 6.71 -12.25 -1.57
CA PHE A 156 7.78 -12.49 -2.55
C PHE A 156 9.05 -12.95 -1.83
N LYS A 157 9.49 -14.17 -2.12
CA LYS A 157 10.61 -14.80 -1.42
C LYS A 157 10.37 -14.83 0.09
N GLN A 158 11.15 -14.07 0.86
CA GLN A 158 11.05 -14.02 2.31
C GLN A 158 10.39 -12.73 2.82
N THR A 159 9.84 -11.92 1.94
CA THR A 159 9.22 -10.64 2.32
C THR A 159 7.72 -10.64 2.03
N PHE A 160 6.99 -9.79 2.74
CA PHE A 160 5.58 -9.57 2.48
C PHE A 160 5.22 -8.12 2.73
N ARG A 161 4.15 -7.66 2.08
CA ARG A 161 3.69 -6.28 2.18
C ARG A 161 2.22 -6.15 1.84
N ILE A 162 1.58 -5.09 2.32
CA ILE A 162 0.28 -4.67 1.81
C ILE A 162 0.50 -4.05 0.43
N LYS A 163 -0.29 -4.46 -0.55
CA LYS A 163 -0.26 -3.92 -1.90
C LYS A 163 -1.22 -2.73 -2.00
N LEU A 164 -0.69 -1.60 -2.45
CA LEU A 164 -1.47 -0.40 -2.74
C LEU A 164 -1.64 -0.27 -4.25
N GLU A 165 -2.88 -0.07 -4.69
CA GLU A 165 -3.20 0.08 -6.12
C GLU A 165 -3.92 1.39 -6.37
N LEU A 166 -3.58 2.07 -7.48
CA LEU A 166 -4.31 3.24 -7.91
C LEU A 166 -5.68 2.81 -8.45
N ASN A 167 -6.74 3.24 -7.78
CA ASN A 167 -8.12 2.98 -8.22
C ASN A 167 -8.60 4.03 -9.20
N SER A 168 -8.43 5.31 -8.86
CA SER A 168 -8.83 6.41 -9.73
C SER A 168 -8.13 7.72 -9.39
N ILE A 169 -8.13 8.62 -10.35
CA ILE A 169 -7.61 9.98 -10.20
C ILE A 169 -8.83 10.90 -10.20
N LEU A 170 -8.97 11.69 -9.13
CA LEU A 170 -10.06 12.64 -8.96
C LEU A 170 -9.53 14.05 -9.18
N GLU A 171 -10.08 14.75 -10.16
CA GLU A 171 -9.70 16.12 -10.49
C GLU A 171 -10.70 17.12 -9.92
N GLY A 172 -10.21 18.29 -9.49
CA GLY A 172 -11.05 19.41 -9.07
C GLY A 172 -11.69 19.27 -7.69
N MET A 173 -11.19 18.41 -6.85
CA MET A 173 -11.70 18.24 -5.49
C MET A 173 -10.92 19.03 -4.46
#